data_5641f5009bd350f06e11033af518e564
#
_entry.id   5641f5009bd350f06e11033af518e564
#
_cell.length_a   1.000
_cell.length_b   1.000
_cell.length_c   1.000
_cell.angle_alpha   90.00
_cell.angle_beta   90.00
_cell.angle_gamma   90.00
#
_symmetry.space_group_name_H-M   'P 1'
#
loop_
_entity.id
_entity.type
_entity.pdbx_description
1 polymer ?
#
loop_
_entity_poly.entity_id
_entity_poly.type
_entity_poly.pdbx_seq_one_letter_code
_entity_poly.pdbx_strand_id
1 'polypeptide(L)'
;MLTARSAVGELPPDVLGILDDMYFRYISDMGAAGPDKGKGGKYLVLPPGYEGDVPDGYYVVQSRTYAVWNFMRGYVRDSVEEAARNIKNNLKVYP
;
A
#
# COMPACT_ATOMS: atom_id res chain seq x y z
N MET A 1 -5.37 -9.13 -1.91
CA MET A 1 -6.60 -8.32 -2.05
C MET A 1 -7.18 -8.00 -0.68
N LEU A 2 -7.57 -6.77 -0.44
CA LEU A 2 -8.10 -6.30 0.85
C LEU A 2 -9.62 -6.18 0.76
N THR A 3 -10.33 -6.80 1.70
CA THR A 3 -11.80 -6.84 1.66
C THR A 3 -12.43 -6.55 3.02
N ALA A 4 -13.63 -6.00 3.02
CA ALA A 4 -14.60 -5.95 4.11
C ALA A 4 -14.23 -5.14 5.35
N ARG A 5 -12.96 -4.84 5.61
CA ARG A 5 -12.49 -4.07 6.76
C ARG A 5 -11.41 -3.09 6.33
N SER A 6 -11.11 -2.15 7.21
CA SER A 6 -9.87 -1.40 7.03
C SER A 6 -8.69 -2.39 7.08
N ALA A 7 -7.68 -2.11 6.28
CA ALA A 7 -6.50 -2.95 6.23
C ALA A 7 -5.24 -2.10 6.16
N VAL A 8 -4.14 -2.68 6.63
CA VAL A 8 -2.84 -2.00 6.67
C VAL A 8 -1.90 -2.63 5.65
N GLY A 9 -1.28 -1.79 4.82
CA GLY A 9 -0.15 -2.18 4.00
C GLY A 9 1.12 -1.52 4.53
N GLU A 10 2.06 -2.31 4.99
CA GLU A 10 3.38 -1.82 5.39
C GLU A 10 4.33 -1.95 4.22
N LEU A 11 4.83 -0.83 3.74
CA LEU A 11 5.73 -0.78 2.60
C LEU A 11 7.17 -0.63 3.04
N PRO A 12 8.09 -1.40 2.43
CA PRO A 12 9.51 -1.14 2.59
C PRO A 12 9.92 0.09 1.79
N PRO A 13 11.11 0.65 2.04
CA PRO A 13 11.67 1.66 1.13
C PRO A 13 12.01 1.05 -0.23
N ASP A 14 12.31 1.90 -1.20
CA ASP A 14 12.76 1.49 -2.54
C ASP A 14 11.72 0.71 -3.33
N VAL A 15 10.45 1.09 -3.22
CA VAL A 15 9.36 0.55 -4.02
C VAL A 15 8.60 1.67 -4.73
N LEU A 16 7.89 1.29 -5.78
CA LEU A 16 6.94 2.15 -6.46
C LEU A 16 5.65 1.35 -6.64
N GLY A 17 4.55 1.87 -6.16
CA GLY A 17 3.30 1.18 -6.21
C GLY A 17 2.11 2.08 -6.45
N ILE A 18 0.97 1.44 -6.71
CA ILE A 18 -0.29 2.12 -6.90
C ILE A 18 -1.40 1.25 -6.29
N LEU A 19 -2.37 1.90 -5.68
CA LEU A 19 -3.61 1.28 -5.24
C LEU A 19 -4.73 1.67 -6.18
N ASP A 20 -5.44 0.67 -6.71
CA ASP A 20 -6.64 0.84 -7.50
C ASP A 20 -7.82 0.12 -6.85
N ASP A 21 -9.02 0.59 -7.08
CA ASP A 21 -10.22 -0.13 -6.64
C ASP A 21 -10.56 -1.27 -7.63
N MET A 22 -11.66 -1.97 -7.38
CA MET A 22 -12.04 -3.14 -8.20
C MET A 22 -12.47 -2.78 -9.63
N TYR A 23 -12.68 -1.51 -9.92
CA TYR A 23 -12.95 -1.02 -11.28
C TYR A 23 -11.71 -0.39 -11.91
N PHE A 24 -10.53 -0.64 -11.34
CA PHE A 24 -9.25 -0.06 -11.76
C PHE A 24 -9.22 1.46 -11.70
N ARG A 25 -10.03 2.04 -10.81
CA ARG A 25 -9.97 3.47 -10.54
C ARG A 25 -8.83 3.75 -9.56
N TYR A 26 -8.07 4.78 -9.86
CA TYR A 26 -6.96 5.20 -9.02
C TYR A 26 -7.41 5.58 -7.62
N ILE A 27 -6.71 5.07 -6.61
CA ILE A 27 -6.89 5.47 -5.21
C ILE A 27 -5.71 6.32 -4.76
N SER A 28 -4.50 5.78 -4.83
CA SER A 28 -3.29 6.47 -4.35
C SER A 28 -2.03 5.85 -4.94
N ASP A 29 -1.00 6.68 -5.10
CA ASP A 29 0.35 6.20 -5.28
C ASP A 29 0.95 5.79 -3.93
N MET A 30 1.90 4.87 -3.97
CA MET A 30 2.69 4.45 -2.82
C MET A 30 4.15 4.39 -3.23
N GLY A 31 5.06 4.53 -2.28
CA GLY A 31 6.48 4.50 -2.56
C GLY A 31 6.98 5.82 -3.13
N ALA A 32 7.83 5.78 -4.14
CA ALA A 32 8.55 6.95 -4.63
C ALA A 32 7.66 8.11 -5.05
N ALA A 33 6.49 7.82 -5.63
CA ALA A 33 5.52 8.83 -6.07
C ALA A 33 4.40 9.07 -5.06
N GLY A 34 4.40 8.36 -3.95
CA GLY A 34 3.37 8.43 -2.92
C GLY A 34 3.72 9.31 -1.73
N PRO A 35 2.80 9.40 -0.75
CA PRO A 35 3.02 10.23 0.44
C PRO A 35 4.26 9.89 1.24
N ASP A 36 4.72 8.63 1.22
CA ASP A 36 5.93 8.20 1.93
C ASP A 36 7.22 8.61 1.21
N LYS A 37 7.13 9.12 -0.02
CA LYS A 37 8.25 9.63 -0.81
C LYS A 37 9.39 8.61 -0.98
N GLY A 38 9.04 7.33 -1.08
CA GLY A 38 10.02 6.26 -1.26
C GLY A 38 10.69 5.77 0.01
N LYS A 39 10.33 6.30 1.16
CA LYS A 39 10.94 5.90 2.44
C LYS A 39 10.30 4.68 3.08
N GLY A 40 9.18 4.25 2.52
CA GLY A 40 8.36 3.23 3.15
C GLY A 40 7.38 3.82 4.15
N GLY A 41 6.46 3.03 4.62
CA GLY A 41 5.47 3.48 5.58
C GLY A 41 4.30 2.53 5.68
N LYS A 42 3.35 2.90 6.51
CA LYS A 42 2.13 2.14 6.74
C LYS A 42 0.95 2.88 6.13
N TYR A 43 0.25 2.21 5.23
CA TYR A 43 -0.96 2.72 4.59
C TYR A 43 -2.18 2.05 5.21
N LEU A 44 -3.13 2.86 5.65
CA LEU A 44 -4.41 2.39 6.15
C LEU A 44 -5.45 2.58 5.06
N VAL A 45 -5.99 1.48 4.55
CA VAL A 45 -7.00 1.49 3.50
C VAL A 45 -8.38 1.35 4.14
N LEU A 46 -9.22 2.34 3.95
CA LEU A 46 -10.56 2.35 4.52
C LEU A 46 -11.58 1.81 3.50
N PRO A 47 -12.49 0.93 3.94
CA PRO A 47 -13.56 0.43 3.08
C PRO A 47 -14.63 1.48 2.82
N PRO A 48 -15.52 1.27 1.84
CA PRO A 48 -16.62 2.19 1.58
C PRO A 48 -17.48 2.39 2.83
N GLY A 49 -17.82 3.65 3.08
CA GLY A 49 -18.70 3.98 4.20
C GLY A 49 -18.08 3.84 5.58
N TYR A 50 -16.77 3.70 5.67
CA TYR A 50 -16.12 3.60 6.97
C TYR A 50 -16.34 4.88 7.80
N GLU A 51 -16.87 4.69 8.99
CA GLU A 51 -17.06 5.76 9.97
C GLU A 51 -16.42 5.33 11.28
N GLY A 52 -15.34 5.92 11.64
CA GLY A 52 -14.63 5.56 12.84
C GLY A 52 -13.34 6.35 12.99
N ASP A 53 -12.69 6.16 14.10
CA ASP A 53 -11.43 6.81 14.37
C ASP A 53 -10.32 6.22 13.53
N VAL A 54 -9.37 7.08 13.16
CA VAL A 54 -8.18 6.69 12.43
C VAL A 54 -6.98 6.92 13.34
N PRO A 55 -6.19 5.88 13.64
CA PRO A 55 -5.01 6.07 14.46
C PRO A 55 -3.94 6.88 13.75
N ASP A 56 -3.10 7.55 14.51
CA ASP A 56 -1.96 8.30 13.98
C ASP A 56 -0.88 7.33 13.47
N GLY A 57 -0.03 7.83 12.60
CA GLY A 57 1.12 7.06 12.09
C GLY A 57 0.85 6.32 10.79
N TYR A 58 -0.31 6.52 10.19
CA TYR A 58 -0.68 5.90 8.92
C TYR A 58 -0.91 6.94 7.84
N TYR A 59 -0.57 6.58 6.60
CA TYR A 59 -1.08 7.29 5.43
C TYR A 59 -2.46 6.71 5.11
N VAL A 60 -3.50 7.53 5.21
CA VAL A 60 -4.87 7.06 5.10
C VAL A 60 -5.37 7.24 3.69
N VAL A 61 -5.93 6.16 3.12
CA VAL A 61 -6.56 6.21 1.80
C VAL A 61 -7.96 5.61 1.87
N GLN A 62 -8.88 6.17 1.09
CA GLN A 62 -10.28 5.74 1.06
C GLN A 62 -10.57 5.00 -0.25
N SER A 63 -11.05 3.76 -0.14
CA SER A 63 -11.50 2.99 -1.30
C SER A 63 -13.01 3.15 -1.49
N ARG A 64 -13.46 3.07 -2.75
CA ARG A 64 -14.87 3.02 -3.11
C ARG A 64 -15.39 1.60 -3.20
N THR A 65 -14.51 0.61 -3.12
CA THR A 65 -14.87 -0.80 -3.17
C THR A 65 -14.27 -1.52 -1.98
N TYR A 66 -14.86 -2.67 -1.61
CA TYR A 66 -14.38 -3.46 -0.48
C TYR A 66 -13.07 -4.20 -0.78
N ALA A 67 -12.78 -4.40 -2.05
CA ALA A 67 -11.52 -5.01 -2.46
C ALA A 67 -10.71 -4.00 -3.26
N VAL A 68 -9.38 -4.07 -3.13
CA VAL A 68 -8.47 -3.18 -3.86
C VAL A 68 -7.35 -3.98 -4.48
N TRP A 69 -6.77 -3.43 -5.55
CA TRP A 69 -5.58 -3.96 -6.18
C TRP A 69 -4.37 -3.19 -5.71
N ASN A 70 -3.32 -3.93 -5.36
CA ASN A 70 -2.03 -3.36 -5.02
C ASN A 70 -1.02 -3.81 -6.06
N PHE A 71 -0.56 -2.86 -6.88
CA PHE A 71 0.48 -3.09 -7.89
C PHE A 71 1.76 -2.46 -7.40
N MET A 72 2.84 -3.24 -7.36
CA MET A 72 4.08 -2.76 -6.77
C MET A 72 5.30 -3.25 -7.53
N ARG A 73 6.30 -2.38 -7.63
CA ARG A 73 7.61 -2.69 -8.19
C ARG A 73 8.68 -2.37 -7.17
N GLY A 74 9.64 -3.28 -7.01
CA GLY A 74 10.83 -3.01 -6.25
C GLY A 74 11.93 -2.46 -7.14
N TYR A 75 12.68 -1.49 -6.66
CA TYR A 75 13.84 -1.00 -7.40
C TYR A 75 14.98 -2.00 -7.31
N VAL A 76 15.60 -2.29 -8.45
CA VAL A 76 16.79 -3.11 -8.52
C VAL A 76 17.99 -2.18 -8.49
N ARG A 77 18.70 -2.16 -7.36
CA ARG A 77 19.90 -1.34 -7.19
C ARG A 77 21.16 -2.17 -7.40
N ASP A 78 21.28 -3.28 -6.64
CA ASP A 78 22.44 -4.16 -6.70
C ASP A 78 22.13 -5.47 -7.43
N SER A 79 21.01 -6.11 -7.08
CA SER A 79 20.59 -7.34 -7.73
C SER A 79 19.10 -7.54 -7.66
N VAL A 80 18.56 -8.37 -8.56
CA VAL A 80 17.15 -8.77 -8.55
C VAL A 80 16.82 -9.55 -7.28
N GLU A 81 17.74 -10.37 -6.81
CA GLU A 81 17.57 -11.17 -5.61
C GLU A 81 17.40 -10.29 -4.37
N GLU A 82 18.18 -9.23 -4.29
CA GLU A 82 18.08 -8.30 -3.16
C GLU A 82 16.76 -7.53 -3.18
N ALA A 83 16.32 -7.07 -4.35
CA ALA A 83 15.04 -6.40 -4.50
C ALA A 83 13.88 -7.33 -4.12
N ALA A 84 13.94 -8.59 -4.54
CA ALA A 84 12.93 -9.59 -4.19
C ALA A 84 12.92 -9.87 -2.68
N ARG A 85 14.07 -9.96 -2.05
CA ARG A 85 14.13 -10.16 -0.58
C ARG A 85 13.55 -8.97 0.17
N ASN A 86 13.81 -7.75 -0.29
CA ASN A 86 13.26 -6.56 0.34
C ASN A 86 11.72 -6.63 0.38
N ILE A 87 11.10 -6.96 -0.73
CA ILE A 87 9.64 -7.06 -0.80
C ILE A 87 9.15 -8.25 0.01
N LYS A 88 9.77 -9.41 -0.15
CA LYS A 88 9.36 -10.63 0.53
C LYS A 88 9.40 -10.50 2.06
N ASN A 89 10.43 -9.86 2.58
CA ASN A 89 10.65 -9.81 4.03
C ASN A 89 10.00 -8.60 4.69
N ASN A 90 9.77 -7.52 3.97
CA ASN A 90 9.39 -6.24 4.55
C ASN A 90 8.02 -5.71 4.11
N LEU A 91 7.46 -6.23 3.02
CA LEU A 91 6.10 -5.90 2.63
C LEU A 91 5.12 -6.74 3.44
N LYS A 92 4.19 -6.09 4.12
CA LYS A 92 3.17 -6.77 4.92
C LYS A 92 1.80 -6.19 4.62
N VAL A 93 0.81 -7.07 4.56
CA VAL A 93 -0.60 -6.68 4.39
C VAL A 93 -1.41 -7.43 5.43
N TYR A 94 -2.18 -6.70 6.24
CA TYR A 94 -2.97 -7.31 7.32
C TYR A 94 -4.14 -6.41 7.70
N PRO A 95 -5.19 -6.99 8.35
CA PRO A 95 -6.33 -6.20 8.82
C PRO A 95 -5.98 -5.25 9.95
#